data_6b9f4f183c70903f7f3e47ce3b970e50
#
_entry.id   6b9f4f183c70903f7f3e47ce3b970e50
#
_cell.length_a   1.000
_cell.length_b   1.000
_cell.length_c   1.000
_cell.angle_alpha   90.00
_cell.angle_beta   90.00
_cell.angle_gamma   90.00
#
_symmetry.space_group_name_H-M   'P 1'
#
loop_
_entity.id
_entity.type
_entity.pdbx_description
1 polymer ?
#
loop_
_entity_poly.entity_id
_entity_poly.type
_entity_poly.pdbx_seq_one_letter_code
_entity_poly.pdbx_strand_id
1 'polypeptide(L)'
;MAPPNGTANDVTTTNGSYTNIVGRKTTMHKLIEEHGSILMPGVQDALSAAVVEKTGFHAAFASGYSVSAAMLGLPDFGLLTTTEVVEATRRITAAAPNLCIIVDGDTGGGGPLNVQRFIRELISAGAKGVFLEDQVWPKKCGHMRGKAVVPAEEHALKIAAAREAIGDSDFFLVARTDARAPHGLEEGIRRANMYREAGADATFVEAPADIGELKEVSSKTKGLRIANMIEGGKTPLHTPEEFKELGFHLIAHSLTAVYATARALVNIMKILKEKGTTRDDLDQMATFSEFNELISLESWYEAESKFKSFTPKAES
;
A
#
# COMPACT_ATOMS: atom_id res chain seq x y z
N MET A 1 55.74 21.56 -8.40
CA MET A 1 55.64 20.55 -7.35
C MET A 1 54.28 19.89 -7.47
N ALA A 2 54.26 18.61 -7.88
CA ALA A 2 53.07 17.81 -7.96
C ALA A 2 52.74 17.24 -6.56
N PRO A 3 51.44 17.09 -6.17
CA PRO A 3 51.10 16.44 -4.90
C PRO A 3 51.24 14.91 -5.03
N PRO A 4 51.46 14.19 -3.91
CA PRO A 4 51.76 12.78 -3.92
C PRO A 4 50.51 11.92 -4.17
N ASN A 5 50.73 10.81 -4.88
CA ASN A 5 49.78 9.74 -5.12
C ASN A 5 49.21 9.19 -3.80
N GLY A 6 47.91 9.38 -3.59
CA GLY A 6 47.16 8.66 -2.59
C GLY A 6 46.77 7.29 -3.13
N THR A 7 47.19 6.27 -2.45
CA THR A 7 46.84 4.86 -2.67
C THR A 7 45.34 4.66 -2.58
N ALA A 8 44.77 4.05 -3.62
CA ALA A 8 43.41 3.53 -3.60
C ALA A 8 43.29 2.50 -2.47
N ASN A 9 42.49 2.81 -1.46
CA ASN A 9 42.10 1.83 -0.47
C ASN A 9 41.09 0.88 -1.16
N ASP A 10 41.52 -0.36 -1.34
CA ASP A 10 40.64 -1.48 -1.65
C ASP A 10 39.53 -1.55 -0.60
N VAL A 11 38.36 -1.13 -0.99
CA VAL A 11 37.13 -1.45 -0.24
C VAL A 11 36.87 -2.93 -0.48
N THR A 12 37.37 -3.78 0.41
CA THR A 12 36.96 -5.17 0.50
C THR A 12 35.49 -5.16 0.84
N THR A 13 34.63 -5.39 -0.16
CA THR A 13 33.20 -5.73 0.01
C THR A 13 33.14 -7.04 0.77
N THR A 14 32.92 -6.96 2.07
CA THR A 14 32.46 -8.10 2.83
C THR A 14 31.09 -8.47 2.26
N ASN A 15 31.01 -9.66 1.62
CA ASN A 15 29.78 -10.33 1.28
C ASN A 15 28.99 -10.62 2.56
N GLY A 16 28.31 -9.61 3.10
CA GLY A 16 27.26 -9.78 4.08
C GLY A 16 26.11 -10.46 3.37
N SER A 17 26.00 -11.76 3.52
CA SER A 17 24.85 -12.50 3.01
C SER A 17 23.60 -11.98 3.71
N TYR A 18 22.73 -11.27 3.00
CA TYR A 18 21.37 -10.87 3.44
C TYR A 18 20.45 -12.07 3.66
N THR A 19 20.98 -13.29 3.67
CA THR A 19 20.26 -14.57 3.75
C THR A 19 19.78 -14.94 5.15
N ASN A 20 20.09 -14.19 6.21
CA ASN A 20 19.72 -14.56 7.58
C ASN A 20 18.43 -13.93 8.13
N ILE A 21 17.59 -13.30 7.30
CA ILE A 21 16.23 -12.87 7.71
C ILE A 21 15.15 -13.89 7.30
N VAL A 22 15.56 -15.08 6.86
CA VAL A 22 14.68 -16.21 6.56
C VAL A 22 14.21 -16.82 7.89
N GLY A 23 13.08 -16.35 8.42
CA GLY A 23 12.48 -16.90 9.64
C GLY A 23 11.49 -16.01 10.36
N ARG A 24 11.49 -14.70 10.07
CA ARG A 24 10.59 -13.80 10.75
C ARG A 24 9.26 -13.66 10.02
N LYS A 25 8.18 -14.10 10.67
CA LYS A 25 6.81 -13.97 10.17
C LYS A 25 6.20 -12.65 10.66
N THR A 26 5.94 -11.73 9.74
CA THR A 26 5.15 -10.52 10.02
C THR A 26 3.67 -10.86 10.21
N THR A 27 2.88 -9.88 10.68
CA THR A 27 1.42 -10.00 10.74
C THR A 27 0.82 -10.43 9.40
N MET A 28 1.29 -9.85 8.27
CA MET A 28 0.81 -10.24 6.93
C MET A 28 1.13 -11.70 6.58
N HIS A 29 2.31 -12.21 6.95
CA HIS A 29 2.64 -13.62 6.74
C HIS A 29 1.69 -14.55 7.49
N LYS A 30 1.34 -14.20 8.75
CA LYS A 30 0.41 -14.98 9.57
C LYS A 30 -1.00 -14.98 8.96
N LEU A 31 -1.47 -13.83 8.49
CA LEU A 31 -2.76 -13.74 7.80
C LEU A 31 -2.80 -14.60 6.54
N ILE A 32 -1.72 -14.60 5.73
CA ILE A 32 -1.64 -15.44 4.53
C ILE A 32 -1.63 -16.93 4.91
N GLU A 33 -0.92 -17.32 5.96
CA GLU A 33 -0.89 -18.71 6.43
C GLU A 33 -2.26 -19.18 6.93
N GLU A 34 -3.00 -18.32 7.62
CA GLU A 34 -4.33 -18.62 8.17
C GLU A 34 -5.40 -18.71 7.08
N HIS A 35 -5.41 -17.77 6.12
CA HIS A 35 -6.49 -17.66 5.13
C HIS A 35 -6.10 -18.15 3.72
N GLY A 36 -4.80 -18.32 3.45
CA GLY A 36 -4.26 -18.73 2.15
C GLY A 36 -4.12 -17.59 1.15
N SER A 37 -5.11 -16.70 1.07
CA SER A 37 -5.04 -15.45 0.31
C SER A 37 -5.76 -14.34 1.06
N ILE A 38 -5.30 -13.09 0.90
CA ILE A 38 -5.83 -11.91 1.60
C ILE A 38 -6.34 -10.89 0.59
N LEU A 39 -7.62 -10.55 0.69
CA LEU A 39 -8.23 -9.46 -0.04
C LEU A 39 -7.95 -8.15 0.71
N MET A 40 -7.41 -7.16 0.00
CA MET A 40 -7.05 -5.85 0.52
C MET A 40 -7.81 -4.74 -0.23
N PRO A 41 -8.94 -4.25 0.31
CA PRO A 41 -9.60 -3.06 -0.24
C PRO A 41 -8.68 -1.85 -0.18
N GLY A 42 -8.77 -1.00 -1.22
CA GLY A 42 -8.08 0.29 -1.24
C GLY A 42 -8.73 1.26 -0.27
N VAL A 43 -7.91 1.96 0.51
CA VAL A 43 -8.35 3.04 1.41
C VAL A 43 -7.61 4.33 1.07
N GLN A 44 -8.28 5.48 1.23
CA GLN A 44 -7.74 6.79 0.90
C GLN A 44 -7.64 7.75 2.09
N ASP A 45 -8.39 7.48 3.16
CA ASP A 45 -8.51 8.37 4.32
C ASP A 45 -8.97 7.59 5.57
N ALA A 46 -9.11 8.30 6.67
CA ALA A 46 -9.55 7.74 7.96
C ALA A 46 -10.96 7.13 7.88
N LEU A 47 -11.88 7.76 7.14
CA LEU A 47 -13.26 7.26 7.04
C LEU A 47 -13.32 5.95 6.27
N SER A 48 -12.69 5.88 5.10
CA SER A 48 -12.64 4.66 4.31
C SER A 48 -11.97 3.50 5.07
N ALA A 49 -10.92 3.78 5.83
CA ALA A 49 -10.25 2.79 6.67
C ALA A 49 -11.16 2.26 7.80
N ALA A 50 -11.88 3.15 8.49
CA ALA A 50 -12.85 2.77 9.52
C ALA A 50 -14.00 1.92 8.95
N VAL A 51 -14.49 2.25 7.74
CA VAL A 51 -15.50 1.45 7.04
C VAL A 51 -14.97 0.05 6.74
N VAL A 52 -13.78 -0.05 6.17
CA VAL A 52 -13.14 -1.33 5.81
C VAL A 52 -12.91 -2.20 7.04
N GLU A 53 -12.44 -1.62 8.14
CA GLU A 53 -12.27 -2.36 9.41
C GLU A 53 -13.61 -2.88 9.95
N LYS A 54 -14.62 -2.05 10.00
CA LYS A 54 -15.97 -2.44 10.49
C LYS A 54 -16.68 -3.45 9.59
N THR A 55 -16.32 -3.49 8.31
CA THR A 55 -16.81 -4.51 7.37
C THR A 55 -16.18 -5.89 7.61
N GLY A 56 -15.12 -5.97 8.44
CA GLY A 56 -14.48 -7.22 8.86
C GLY A 56 -13.32 -7.68 7.99
N PHE A 57 -12.74 -6.80 7.18
CA PHE A 57 -11.50 -7.13 6.47
C PHE A 57 -10.31 -7.23 7.44
N HIS A 58 -9.32 -8.07 7.11
CA HIS A 58 -8.12 -8.27 7.92
C HIS A 58 -6.97 -7.36 7.52
N ALA A 59 -6.97 -6.88 6.27
CA ALA A 59 -5.95 -6.00 5.74
C ALA A 59 -6.55 -5.00 4.75
N ALA A 60 -5.83 -3.89 4.52
CA ALA A 60 -6.20 -2.90 3.50
C ALA A 60 -4.95 -2.31 2.84
N PHE A 61 -5.15 -1.74 1.67
CA PHE A 61 -4.11 -1.10 0.87
C PHE A 61 -4.32 0.42 0.84
N ALA A 62 -3.44 1.19 1.48
CA ALA A 62 -3.42 2.64 1.34
C ALA A 62 -2.88 2.99 -0.06
N SER A 63 -3.79 3.07 -1.03
CA SER A 63 -3.49 3.24 -2.45
C SER A 63 -3.04 4.67 -2.76
N GLY A 64 -1.87 4.83 -3.38
CA GLY A 64 -1.34 6.14 -3.79
C GLY A 64 -2.29 6.88 -4.74
N TYR A 65 -2.93 6.17 -5.67
CA TYR A 65 -3.96 6.74 -6.54
C TYR A 65 -5.14 7.31 -5.74
N SER A 66 -5.67 6.50 -4.81
CA SER A 66 -6.84 6.89 -4.00
C SER A 66 -6.50 8.03 -3.04
N VAL A 67 -5.31 8.01 -2.43
CA VAL A 67 -4.81 9.08 -1.56
C VAL A 67 -4.59 10.38 -2.36
N SER A 68 -3.99 10.31 -3.57
CA SER A 68 -3.83 11.48 -4.45
C SER A 68 -5.17 12.11 -4.79
N ALA A 69 -6.16 11.28 -5.16
CA ALA A 69 -7.50 11.76 -5.48
C ALA A 69 -8.20 12.40 -4.27
N ALA A 70 -8.11 11.78 -3.09
CA ALA A 70 -8.79 12.26 -1.89
C ALA A 70 -8.12 13.49 -1.26
N MET A 71 -6.78 13.49 -1.20
CA MET A 71 -6.00 14.52 -0.52
C MET A 71 -5.75 15.76 -1.39
N LEU A 72 -5.49 15.56 -2.70
CA LEU A 72 -5.11 16.62 -3.62
C LEU A 72 -6.21 16.95 -4.63
N GLY A 73 -7.18 16.07 -4.86
CA GLY A 73 -8.12 16.18 -5.98
C GLY A 73 -7.45 16.03 -7.35
N LEU A 74 -6.29 15.35 -7.41
CA LEU A 74 -5.44 15.24 -8.57
C LEU A 74 -5.20 13.77 -8.96
N PRO A 75 -4.86 13.51 -10.24
CA PRO A 75 -4.56 12.17 -10.71
C PRO A 75 -3.22 11.66 -10.13
N ASP A 76 -3.04 10.35 -10.20
CA ASP A 76 -1.83 9.66 -9.75
C ASP A 76 -0.66 9.82 -10.77
N PHE A 77 0.08 10.91 -10.62
CA PHE A 77 1.20 11.34 -11.50
C PHE A 77 2.48 11.67 -10.72
N GLY A 78 2.70 11.02 -9.57
CA GLY A 78 3.85 11.32 -8.72
C GLY A 78 3.77 12.73 -8.11
N LEU A 79 2.57 13.20 -7.80
CA LEU A 79 2.34 14.53 -7.21
C LEU A 79 2.40 14.50 -5.68
N LEU A 80 2.06 13.35 -5.09
CA LEU A 80 2.22 13.14 -3.65
C LEU A 80 3.70 13.07 -3.27
N THR A 81 4.04 13.75 -2.20
CA THR A 81 5.35 13.61 -1.56
C THR A 81 5.34 12.47 -0.54
N THR A 82 6.52 11.91 -0.23
CA THR A 82 6.64 10.88 0.83
C THR A 82 6.12 11.36 2.18
N THR A 83 6.26 12.66 2.50
CA THR A 83 5.74 13.25 3.75
C THR A 83 4.21 13.23 3.78
N GLU A 84 3.55 13.55 2.67
CA GLU A 84 2.09 13.49 2.56
C GLU A 84 1.59 12.05 2.64
N VAL A 85 2.29 11.09 2.03
CA VAL A 85 1.99 9.65 2.17
C VAL A 85 2.08 9.20 3.63
N VAL A 86 3.12 9.59 4.35
CA VAL A 86 3.29 9.27 5.79
C VAL A 86 2.17 9.90 6.64
N GLU A 87 1.78 11.14 6.34
CA GLU A 87 0.69 11.81 7.06
C GLU A 87 -0.67 11.15 6.80
N ALA A 88 -0.99 10.81 5.55
CA ALA A 88 -2.18 10.04 5.20
C ALA A 88 -2.19 8.68 5.93
N THR A 89 -1.05 7.97 5.89
CA THR A 89 -0.87 6.69 6.57
C THR A 89 -1.17 6.79 8.06
N ARG A 90 -0.63 7.80 8.76
CA ARG A 90 -0.87 8.01 10.20
C ARG A 90 -2.35 8.16 10.53
N ARG A 91 -3.11 8.87 9.71
CA ARG A 91 -4.56 9.03 9.88
C ARG A 91 -5.33 7.75 9.62
N ILE A 92 -4.95 7.03 8.55
CA ILE A 92 -5.55 5.75 8.17
C ILE A 92 -5.35 4.71 9.28
N THR A 93 -4.11 4.52 9.74
CA THR A 93 -3.78 3.53 10.78
C THR A 93 -4.39 3.87 12.15
N ALA A 94 -4.48 5.15 12.48
CA ALA A 94 -5.14 5.60 13.71
C ALA A 94 -6.66 5.33 13.72
N ALA A 95 -7.32 5.42 12.55
CA ALA A 95 -8.75 5.18 12.41
C ALA A 95 -9.12 3.69 12.31
N ALA A 96 -8.17 2.83 11.96
CA ALA A 96 -8.36 1.39 11.78
C ALA A 96 -7.20 0.59 12.41
N PRO A 97 -7.06 0.62 13.75
CA PRO A 97 -5.89 0.08 14.46
C PRO A 97 -5.74 -1.45 14.36
N ASN A 98 -6.80 -2.17 14.03
CA ASN A 98 -6.80 -3.63 13.91
C ASN A 98 -6.54 -4.11 12.48
N LEU A 99 -6.56 -3.21 11.48
CA LEU A 99 -6.24 -3.57 10.10
C LEU A 99 -4.73 -3.68 9.87
N CYS A 100 -4.31 -4.70 9.12
CA CYS A 100 -2.98 -4.79 8.56
C CYS A 100 -2.87 -3.85 7.34
N ILE A 101 -2.43 -2.61 7.57
CA ILE A 101 -2.34 -1.59 6.50
C ILE A 101 -1.02 -1.72 5.75
N ILE A 102 -1.11 -1.98 4.45
CA ILE A 102 0.01 -1.93 3.50
C ILE A 102 -0.10 -0.64 2.68
N VAL A 103 1.01 0.08 2.52
CA VAL A 103 1.03 1.42 1.92
C VAL A 103 1.65 1.38 0.52
N ASP A 104 1.09 2.14 -0.41
CA ASP A 104 1.74 2.46 -1.68
C ASP A 104 2.87 3.47 -1.43
N GLY A 105 4.11 3.03 -1.55
CA GLY A 105 5.30 3.85 -1.32
C GLY A 105 5.90 4.41 -2.60
N ASP A 106 5.21 4.22 -3.74
CA ASP A 106 5.70 4.65 -5.04
C ASP A 106 7.16 4.21 -5.26
N THR A 107 8.02 5.11 -5.70
CA THR A 107 9.45 4.83 -5.93
C THR A 107 10.33 4.95 -4.67
N GLY A 108 9.73 5.23 -3.49
CA GLY A 108 10.45 5.40 -2.23
C GLY A 108 11.09 6.78 -2.00
N GLY A 109 10.72 7.77 -2.84
CA GLY A 109 11.10 9.19 -2.65
C GLY A 109 12.56 9.53 -2.97
N GLY A 110 13.26 8.67 -3.71
CA GLY A 110 14.65 8.95 -4.15
C GLY A 110 15.55 7.73 -4.15
N GLY A 111 16.80 7.90 -3.72
CA GLY A 111 17.80 6.82 -3.64
C GLY A 111 17.66 5.97 -2.37
N PRO A 112 18.58 4.99 -2.17
CA PRO A 112 18.51 4.05 -1.04
C PRO A 112 18.37 4.71 0.34
N LEU A 113 19.07 5.81 0.61
CA LEU A 113 18.98 6.51 1.90
C LEU A 113 17.62 7.20 2.11
N ASN A 114 17.00 7.71 1.03
CA ASN A 114 15.64 8.26 1.08
C ASN A 114 14.65 7.16 1.41
N VAL A 115 14.78 5.99 0.77
CA VAL A 115 13.95 4.80 1.05
C VAL A 115 14.10 4.40 2.52
N GLN A 116 15.30 4.31 3.08
CA GLN A 116 15.49 3.97 4.49
C GLN A 116 14.77 4.94 5.43
N ARG A 117 14.86 6.24 5.17
CA ARG A 117 14.16 7.26 5.95
C ARG A 117 12.65 7.05 5.84
N PHE A 118 12.12 6.91 4.64
CA PHE A 118 10.70 6.73 4.37
C PHE A 118 10.13 5.48 5.06
N ILE A 119 10.84 4.35 5.00
CA ILE A 119 10.47 3.11 5.71
C ILE A 119 10.33 3.35 7.21
N ARG A 120 11.29 4.02 7.85
CA ARG A 120 11.23 4.31 9.30
C ARG A 120 10.04 5.22 9.64
N GLU A 121 9.73 6.19 8.79
CA GLU A 121 8.57 7.08 8.96
C GLU A 121 7.24 6.33 8.81
N LEU A 122 7.12 5.40 7.84
CA LEU A 122 5.94 4.55 7.67
C LEU A 122 5.74 3.59 8.86
N ILE A 123 6.80 2.97 9.36
CA ILE A 123 6.76 2.13 10.58
C ILE A 123 6.26 2.98 11.76
N SER A 124 6.81 4.18 11.96
CA SER A 124 6.38 5.11 13.01
C SER A 124 4.93 5.58 12.83
N ALA A 125 4.43 5.64 11.61
CA ALA A 125 3.03 5.97 11.31
C ALA A 125 2.07 4.78 11.52
N GLY A 126 2.57 3.60 11.90
CA GLY A 126 1.75 2.42 12.21
C GLY A 126 1.47 1.50 11.01
N ALA A 127 2.06 1.75 9.84
CA ALA A 127 1.94 0.85 8.71
C ALA A 127 2.53 -0.54 9.01
N LYS A 128 1.98 -1.56 8.38
CA LYS A 128 2.43 -2.97 8.48
C LYS A 128 3.17 -3.46 7.23
N GLY A 129 3.33 -2.61 6.24
CA GLY A 129 4.12 -2.90 5.05
C GLY A 129 4.04 -1.80 4.00
N VAL A 130 4.80 -1.99 2.92
CA VAL A 130 4.91 -1.05 1.82
C VAL A 130 5.09 -1.75 0.49
N PHE A 131 4.54 -1.16 -0.57
CA PHE A 131 4.91 -1.44 -1.95
C PHE A 131 5.95 -0.43 -2.40
N LEU A 132 7.04 -0.89 -3.02
CA LEU A 132 8.03 -0.05 -3.68
C LEU A 132 8.16 -0.47 -5.14
N GLU A 133 8.07 0.49 -6.07
CA GLU A 133 8.08 0.23 -7.50
C GLU A 133 9.32 0.77 -8.21
N ASP A 134 9.65 0.17 -9.37
CA ASP A 134 10.82 0.49 -10.17
C ASP A 134 10.60 1.56 -11.26
N GLN A 135 9.52 2.35 -11.16
CA GLN A 135 9.30 3.42 -12.12
C GLN A 135 10.33 4.54 -12.01
N VAL A 136 10.59 5.20 -13.14
CA VAL A 136 11.31 6.48 -13.18
C VAL A 136 10.39 7.57 -12.63
N TRP A 137 10.93 8.45 -11.76
CA TRP A 137 10.19 9.61 -11.27
C TRP A 137 10.12 10.76 -12.30
N PRO A 138 8.98 11.46 -12.47
CA PRO A 138 7.71 11.24 -11.78
C PRO A 138 6.98 9.99 -12.31
N LYS A 139 6.50 9.15 -11.39
CA LYS A 139 5.79 7.91 -11.72
C LYS A 139 4.36 8.18 -12.23
N LYS A 140 3.71 7.15 -12.74
CA LYS A 140 2.30 7.15 -13.13
C LYS A 140 1.60 5.91 -12.59
N CYS A 141 0.28 5.96 -12.45
CA CYS A 141 -0.49 4.77 -12.13
C CYS A 141 -0.14 3.59 -13.06
N GLY A 142 0.00 2.40 -12.50
CA GLY A 142 0.41 1.19 -13.21
C GLY A 142 -0.42 0.80 -14.42
N HIS A 143 -1.69 1.18 -14.45
CA HIS A 143 -2.60 0.96 -15.58
C HIS A 143 -2.57 2.07 -16.64
N MET A 144 -1.83 3.16 -16.39
CA MET A 144 -1.67 4.27 -17.35
C MET A 144 -0.55 4.01 -18.38
N ARG A 145 -0.57 4.80 -19.46
CA ARG A 145 0.43 4.74 -20.53
C ARG A 145 1.67 5.59 -20.24
N GLY A 146 2.77 5.29 -20.93
CA GLY A 146 4.00 6.10 -20.91
C GLY A 146 4.80 5.94 -19.61
N LYS A 147 4.76 4.76 -19.00
CA LYS A 147 5.64 4.38 -17.91
C LYS A 147 7.05 4.10 -18.41
N ALA A 148 8.04 4.44 -17.60
CA ALA A 148 9.43 4.04 -17.76
C ALA A 148 9.94 3.47 -16.43
N VAL A 149 10.90 2.57 -16.49
CA VAL A 149 11.49 1.93 -15.32
C VAL A 149 12.98 2.23 -15.23
N VAL A 150 13.49 2.32 -14.00
CA VAL A 150 14.94 2.46 -13.73
C VAL A 150 15.67 1.13 -14.05
N PRO A 151 17.01 1.11 -14.14
CA PRO A 151 17.75 -0.15 -14.18
C PRO A 151 17.33 -1.07 -13.03
N ALA A 152 17.23 -2.37 -13.30
CA ALA A 152 16.74 -3.34 -12.31
C ALA A 152 17.64 -3.37 -11.06
N GLU A 153 18.93 -3.25 -11.25
CA GLU A 153 19.94 -3.22 -10.19
C GLU A 153 19.76 -2.02 -9.27
N GLU A 154 19.38 -0.85 -9.83
CA GLU A 154 19.09 0.34 -9.03
C GLU A 154 17.91 0.11 -8.08
N HIS A 155 16.82 -0.49 -8.58
CA HIS A 155 15.68 -0.79 -7.71
C HIS A 155 15.99 -1.91 -6.72
N ALA A 156 16.76 -2.92 -7.11
CA ALA A 156 17.24 -3.95 -6.19
C ALA A 156 18.01 -3.38 -5.00
N LEU A 157 18.86 -2.36 -5.22
CA LEU A 157 19.53 -1.62 -4.14
C LEU A 157 18.55 -0.89 -3.22
N LYS A 158 17.47 -0.32 -3.76
CA LYS A 158 16.41 0.31 -2.95
C LYS A 158 15.67 -0.74 -2.09
N ILE A 159 15.40 -1.91 -2.64
CA ILE A 159 14.76 -3.02 -1.89
C ILE A 159 15.70 -3.51 -0.77
N ALA A 160 16.99 -3.69 -1.04
CA ALA A 160 17.96 -4.06 -0.01
C ALA A 160 18.05 -3.02 1.11
N ALA A 161 18.06 -1.73 0.75
CA ALA A 161 18.07 -0.63 1.72
C ALA A 161 16.78 -0.56 2.55
N ALA A 162 15.63 -0.84 1.93
CA ALA A 162 14.35 -0.96 2.63
C ALA A 162 14.39 -2.12 3.64
N ARG A 163 14.87 -3.28 3.23
CA ARG A 163 15.02 -4.45 4.11
C ARG A 163 15.93 -4.17 5.32
N GLU A 164 17.05 -3.48 5.10
CA GLU A 164 17.93 -3.06 6.19
C GLU A 164 17.21 -2.12 7.17
N ALA A 165 16.47 -1.12 6.66
CA ALA A 165 15.74 -0.16 7.49
C ALA A 165 14.60 -0.81 8.29
N ILE A 166 13.94 -1.83 7.74
CA ILE A 166 12.90 -2.62 8.40
C ILE A 166 13.48 -3.38 9.61
N GLY A 167 14.68 -3.95 9.46
CA GLY A 167 15.32 -4.73 10.52
C GLY A 167 14.37 -5.77 11.10
N ASP A 168 14.16 -5.67 12.41
CA ASP A 168 13.27 -6.55 13.18
C ASP A 168 11.82 -6.05 13.30
N SER A 169 11.39 -5.01 12.63
CA SER A 169 10.02 -4.47 12.69
C SER A 169 9.00 -5.41 12.06
N ASP A 170 7.78 -5.48 12.61
CA ASP A 170 6.65 -6.17 12.00
C ASP A 170 6.17 -5.39 10.77
N PHE A 171 6.90 -5.56 9.64
CA PHE A 171 6.70 -4.77 8.45
C PHE A 171 6.99 -5.58 7.19
N PHE A 172 6.00 -5.66 6.29
CA PHE A 172 6.00 -6.49 5.09
C PHE A 172 6.47 -5.67 3.89
N LEU A 173 7.45 -6.16 3.15
CA LEU A 173 8.05 -5.47 2.01
C LEU A 173 7.61 -6.11 0.69
N VAL A 174 6.93 -5.34 -0.16
CA VAL A 174 6.55 -5.75 -1.50
C VAL A 174 7.41 -5.02 -2.52
N ALA A 175 8.06 -5.77 -3.39
CA ALA A 175 8.74 -5.21 -4.55
C ALA A 175 7.85 -5.31 -5.79
N ARG A 176 7.47 -4.16 -6.34
CA ARG A 176 6.68 -4.03 -7.56
C ARG A 176 7.58 -3.72 -8.74
N THR A 177 7.26 -4.32 -9.88
CA THR A 177 7.86 -3.93 -11.16
C THR A 177 6.79 -3.53 -12.16
N ASP A 178 7.02 -2.42 -12.81
CA ASP A 178 6.22 -1.90 -13.92
C ASP A 178 6.82 -2.22 -15.30
N ALA A 179 7.88 -3.04 -15.35
CA ALA A 179 8.65 -3.37 -16.54
C ALA A 179 7.86 -4.13 -17.61
N ARG A 180 6.75 -4.83 -17.24
CA ARG A 180 5.90 -5.51 -18.20
C ARG A 180 5.42 -4.59 -19.32
N ALA A 181 5.05 -3.36 -19.00
CA ALA A 181 4.50 -2.44 -19.99
C ALA A 181 5.53 -1.95 -21.01
N PRO A 182 6.74 -1.47 -20.62
CA PRO A 182 7.77 -1.02 -21.56
C PRO A 182 8.64 -2.14 -22.12
N HIS A 183 8.82 -3.29 -21.44
CA HIS A 183 9.83 -4.29 -21.78
C HIS A 183 9.29 -5.72 -21.91
N GLY A 184 7.99 -5.94 -21.68
CA GLY A 184 7.35 -7.25 -21.77
C GLY A 184 7.35 -8.04 -20.45
N LEU A 185 6.57 -9.14 -20.47
CA LEU A 185 6.29 -9.95 -19.29
C LEU A 185 7.55 -10.65 -18.74
N GLU A 186 8.39 -11.17 -19.63
CA GLU A 186 9.62 -11.87 -19.25
C GLU A 186 10.55 -10.99 -18.42
N GLU A 187 10.75 -9.73 -18.83
CA GLU A 187 11.53 -8.77 -18.06
C GLU A 187 10.87 -8.44 -16.71
N GLY A 188 9.54 -8.31 -16.66
CA GLY A 188 8.81 -8.15 -15.40
C GLY A 188 9.08 -9.31 -14.43
N ILE A 189 8.99 -10.55 -14.91
CA ILE A 189 9.26 -11.75 -14.11
C ILE A 189 10.73 -11.82 -13.66
N ARG A 190 11.68 -11.52 -14.53
CA ARG A 190 13.10 -11.47 -14.21
C ARG A 190 13.38 -10.49 -13.07
N ARG A 191 12.82 -9.29 -13.17
CA ARG A 191 12.94 -8.24 -12.13
C ARG A 191 12.29 -8.65 -10.81
N ALA A 192 11.10 -9.20 -10.85
CA ALA A 192 10.40 -9.68 -9.65
C ALA A 192 11.28 -10.69 -8.88
N ASN A 193 11.91 -11.64 -9.56
CA ASN A 193 12.81 -12.61 -8.94
C ASN A 193 14.07 -11.94 -8.37
N MET A 194 14.69 -10.99 -9.08
CA MET A 194 15.83 -10.23 -8.59
C MET A 194 15.47 -9.44 -7.31
N TYR A 195 14.32 -8.80 -7.27
CA TYR A 195 13.88 -8.03 -6.10
C TYR A 195 13.53 -8.93 -4.91
N ARG A 196 13.03 -10.14 -5.19
CA ARG A 196 12.85 -11.16 -4.15
C ARG A 196 14.19 -11.55 -3.51
N GLU A 197 15.22 -11.72 -4.31
CA GLU A 197 16.58 -12.00 -3.85
C GLU A 197 17.21 -10.82 -3.10
N ALA A 198 16.85 -9.58 -3.45
CA ALA A 198 17.25 -8.37 -2.74
C ALA A 198 16.57 -8.19 -1.37
N GLY A 199 15.61 -9.03 -0.99
CA GLY A 199 15.01 -9.07 0.34
C GLY A 199 13.53 -8.70 0.43
N ALA A 200 12.79 -8.61 -0.67
CA ALA A 200 11.34 -8.44 -0.64
C ALA A 200 10.64 -9.68 -0.05
N ASP A 201 9.56 -9.50 0.71
CA ASP A 201 8.71 -10.59 1.21
C ASP A 201 7.79 -11.13 0.11
N ALA A 202 7.32 -10.25 -0.75
CA ALA A 202 6.48 -10.59 -1.89
C ALA A 202 6.88 -9.80 -3.13
N THR A 203 6.45 -10.30 -4.30
CA THR A 203 6.67 -9.65 -5.58
C THR A 203 5.35 -9.30 -6.25
N PHE A 204 5.38 -8.22 -7.03
CA PHE A 204 4.23 -7.73 -7.75
C PHE A 204 4.64 -7.32 -9.18
N VAL A 205 4.18 -8.06 -10.18
CA VAL A 205 4.29 -7.68 -11.60
C VAL A 205 3.02 -6.93 -11.98
N GLU A 206 3.14 -5.65 -12.33
CA GLU A 206 2.01 -4.75 -12.55
C GLU A 206 1.31 -5.03 -13.87
N ALA A 207 -0.02 -5.06 -13.81
CA ALA A 207 -0.94 -5.07 -14.96
C ALA A 207 -0.75 -6.24 -15.94
N PRO A 208 -0.73 -7.53 -15.51
CA PRO A 208 -0.90 -8.65 -16.42
C PRO A 208 -2.19 -8.50 -17.23
N ALA A 209 -2.16 -8.78 -18.54
CA ALA A 209 -3.26 -8.46 -19.45
C ALA A 209 -4.37 -9.51 -19.46
N ASP A 210 -4.04 -10.76 -19.16
CA ASP A 210 -4.95 -11.88 -19.24
C ASP A 210 -4.55 -13.00 -18.26
N ILE A 211 -5.38 -14.04 -18.23
CA ILE A 211 -5.18 -15.20 -17.36
C ILE A 211 -3.91 -16.01 -17.73
N GLY A 212 -3.48 -15.96 -18.99
CA GLY A 212 -2.24 -16.61 -19.45
C GLY A 212 -1.03 -15.95 -18.82
N GLU A 213 -0.95 -14.62 -18.84
CA GLU A 213 0.10 -13.85 -18.16
C GLU A 213 0.07 -14.03 -16.64
N LEU A 214 -1.12 -14.07 -16.02
CA LEU A 214 -1.25 -14.35 -14.57
C LEU A 214 -0.66 -15.73 -14.23
N LYS A 215 -0.97 -16.78 -15.00
CA LYS A 215 -0.39 -18.12 -14.83
C LYS A 215 1.11 -18.12 -15.02
N GLU A 216 1.62 -17.38 -16.00
CA GLU A 216 3.04 -17.28 -16.27
C GLU A 216 3.78 -16.57 -15.13
N VAL A 217 3.25 -15.44 -14.64
CA VAL A 217 3.76 -14.76 -13.44
C VAL A 217 3.78 -15.72 -12.26
N SER A 218 2.68 -16.41 -12.00
CA SER A 218 2.59 -17.32 -10.85
C SER A 218 3.59 -18.48 -10.94
N SER A 219 3.76 -19.09 -12.10
CA SER A 219 4.64 -20.25 -12.26
C SER A 219 6.14 -19.90 -12.28
N LYS A 220 6.49 -18.67 -12.70
CA LYS A 220 7.90 -18.27 -12.92
C LYS A 220 8.46 -17.30 -11.86
N THR A 221 7.61 -16.74 -10.99
CA THR A 221 8.09 -15.90 -9.88
C THR A 221 8.21 -16.69 -8.58
N LYS A 222 9.20 -16.34 -7.74
CA LYS A 222 9.49 -16.98 -6.46
C LYS A 222 8.72 -16.32 -5.31
N GLY A 223 8.31 -17.09 -4.31
CA GLY A 223 7.73 -16.60 -3.06
C GLY A 223 6.29 -16.13 -3.17
N LEU A 224 5.88 -15.21 -2.30
CA LEU A 224 4.53 -14.65 -2.25
C LEU A 224 4.30 -13.68 -3.41
N ARG A 225 3.06 -13.64 -3.92
CA ARG A 225 2.67 -12.88 -5.11
C ARG A 225 1.45 -12.04 -4.85
N ILE A 226 1.40 -10.90 -5.51
CA ILE A 226 0.32 -9.93 -5.41
C ILE A 226 -0.32 -9.74 -6.77
N ALA A 227 -1.65 -9.63 -6.77
CA ALA A 227 -2.44 -9.16 -7.89
C ALA A 227 -3.16 -7.87 -7.54
N ASN A 228 -3.29 -6.94 -8.48
CA ASN A 228 -4.01 -5.69 -8.32
C ASN A 228 -5.23 -5.66 -9.25
N MET A 229 -6.39 -5.50 -8.64
CA MET A 229 -7.68 -5.38 -9.32
C MET A 229 -8.11 -3.93 -9.37
N ILE A 230 -8.37 -3.45 -10.58
CA ILE A 230 -8.90 -2.12 -10.82
C ILE A 230 -10.11 -2.27 -11.74
N GLU A 231 -11.26 -1.80 -11.30
CA GLU A 231 -12.48 -1.80 -12.11
C GLU A 231 -12.27 -0.96 -13.38
N GLY A 232 -12.43 -1.59 -14.54
CA GLY A 232 -12.11 -0.99 -15.84
C GLY A 232 -10.61 -0.87 -16.16
N GLY A 233 -9.75 -1.51 -15.36
CA GLY A 233 -8.30 -1.59 -15.58
C GLY A 233 -7.90 -2.59 -16.66
N LYS A 234 -6.60 -2.94 -16.72
CA LYS A 234 -6.06 -3.88 -17.73
C LYS A 234 -6.23 -5.33 -17.33
N THR A 235 -5.99 -5.65 -16.06
CA THR A 235 -6.11 -7.01 -15.54
C THR A 235 -7.59 -7.36 -15.37
N PRO A 236 -8.08 -8.50 -15.88
CA PRO A 236 -9.45 -8.95 -15.66
C PRO A 236 -9.74 -9.13 -14.16
N LEU A 237 -10.96 -8.78 -13.75
CA LEU A 237 -11.39 -8.98 -12.36
C LEU A 237 -11.64 -10.47 -12.11
N HIS A 238 -11.08 -10.97 -11.03
CA HIS A 238 -11.25 -12.34 -10.54
C HIS A 238 -11.57 -12.33 -9.05
N THR A 239 -12.20 -13.40 -8.56
CA THR A 239 -12.44 -13.57 -7.12
C THR A 239 -11.14 -13.93 -6.38
N PRO A 240 -11.10 -13.74 -5.05
CA PRO A 240 -9.96 -14.17 -4.25
C PRO A 240 -9.66 -15.68 -4.38
N GLU A 241 -10.70 -16.51 -4.54
CA GLU A 241 -10.58 -17.95 -4.72
C GLU A 241 -9.90 -18.29 -6.05
N GLU A 242 -10.32 -17.64 -7.16
CA GLU A 242 -9.69 -17.79 -8.47
C GLU A 242 -8.21 -17.37 -8.43
N PHE A 243 -7.88 -16.27 -7.74
CA PHE A 243 -6.49 -15.85 -7.56
C PHE A 243 -5.69 -16.81 -6.71
N LYS A 244 -6.28 -17.38 -5.65
CA LYS A 244 -5.65 -18.40 -4.83
C LYS A 244 -5.31 -19.65 -5.65
N GLU A 245 -6.24 -20.11 -6.51
CA GLU A 245 -6.00 -21.22 -7.43
C GLU A 245 -4.89 -20.91 -8.45
N LEU A 246 -4.78 -19.65 -8.88
CA LEU A 246 -3.68 -19.15 -9.71
C LEU A 246 -2.36 -18.99 -8.95
N GLY A 247 -2.35 -19.17 -7.62
CA GLY A 247 -1.15 -19.08 -6.79
C GLY A 247 -0.79 -17.65 -6.35
N PHE A 248 -1.76 -16.74 -6.30
CA PHE A 248 -1.59 -15.40 -5.71
C PHE A 248 -2.03 -15.41 -4.23
N HIS A 249 -1.40 -14.56 -3.43
CA HIS A 249 -1.53 -14.55 -1.97
C HIS A 249 -2.13 -13.24 -1.44
N LEU A 250 -1.92 -12.13 -2.12
CA LEU A 250 -2.48 -10.82 -1.79
C LEU A 250 -3.22 -10.27 -3.01
N ILE A 251 -4.46 -9.85 -2.81
CA ILE A 251 -5.31 -9.31 -3.87
C ILE A 251 -5.73 -7.90 -3.46
N ALA A 252 -5.15 -6.88 -4.11
CA ALA A 252 -5.51 -5.49 -3.89
C ALA A 252 -6.68 -5.09 -4.79
N HIS A 253 -7.71 -4.47 -4.21
CA HIS A 253 -8.78 -3.76 -4.92
C HIS A 253 -8.58 -2.26 -4.70
N SER A 254 -7.60 -1.70 -5.38
CA SER A 254 -6.99 -0.41 -5.06
C SER A 254 -7.94 0.79 -5.16
N LEU A 255 -9.00 0.75 -5.99
CA LEU A 255 -9.81 1.90 -6.35
C LEU A 255 -11.30 1.76 -6.02
N THR A 256 -11.77 0.59 -5.60
CA THR A 256 -13.19 0.31 -5.36
C THR A 256 -13.85 1.36 -4.44
N ALA A 257 -13.22 1.66 -3.29
CA ALA A 257 -13.78 2.61 -2.33
C ALA A 257 -13.80 4.05 -2.87
N VAL A 258 -12.73 4.52 -3.51
CA VAL A 258 -12.67 5.88 -4.06
C VAL A 258 -13.64 6.06 -5.24
N TYR A 259 -13.82 5.03 -6.07
CA TYR A 259 -14.80 5.07 -7.17
C TYR A 259 -16.23 5.10 -6.64
N ALA A 260 -16.55 4.30 -5.62
CA ALA A 260 -17.86 4.33 -4.97
C ALA A 260 -18.13 5.70 -4.33
N THR A 261 -17.16 6.26 -3.60
CA THR A 261 -17.24 7.59 -3.00
C THR A 261 -17.48 8.66 -4.06
N ALA A 262 -16.70 8.68 -5.13
CA ALA A 262 -16.85 9.65 -6.21
C ALA A 262 -18.23 9.58 -6.86
N ARG A 263 -18.75 8.37 -7.12
CA ARG A 263 -20.08 8.18 -7.70
C ARG A 263 -21.18 8.69 -6.77
N ALA A 264 -21.12 8.34 -5.48
CA ALA A 264 -22.09 8.78 -4.48
C ALA A 264 -22.11 10.31 -4.37
N LEU A 265 -20.93 10.94 -4.27
CA LEU A 265 -20.81 12.41 -4.20
C LEU A 265 -21.38 13.10 -5.45
N VAL A 266 -21.03 12.61 -6.65
CA VAL A 266 -21.54 13.19 -7.91
C VAL A 266 -23.07 13.13 -7.94
N ASN A 267 -23.68 12.01 -7.56
CA ASN A 267 -25.11 11.83 -7.59
C ASN A 267 -25.81 12.77 -6.60
N ILE A 268 -25.41 12.74 -5.32
CA ILE A 268 -26.11 13.51 -4.28
C ILE A 268 -25.87 15.04 -4.42
N MET A 269 -24.70 15.47 -4.87
CA MET A 269 -24.42 16.89 -5.12
C MET A 269 -25.22 17.43 -6.31
N LYS A 270 -25.47 16.60 -7.33
CA LYS A 270 -26.37 16.97 -8.45
C LYS A 270 -27.79 17.19 -7.94
N ILE A 271 -28.32 16.29 -7.15
CA ILE A 271 -29.66 16.39 -6.52
C ILE A 271 -29.76 17.67 -5.70
N LEU A 272 -28.80 17.89 -4.79
CA LEU A 272 -28.77 19.07 -3.94
C LEU A 272 -28.73 20.38 -4.75
N LYS A 273 -27.94 20.42 -5.83
CA LYS A 273 -27.87 21.57 -6.72
C LYS A 273 -29.17 21.84 -7.47
N GLU A 274 -29.84 20.78 -7.94
CA GLU A 274 -31.05 20.88 -8.77
C GLU A 274 -32.30 21.16 -7.93
N LYS A 275 -32.46 20.50 -6.77
CA LYS A 275 -33.64 20.56 -5.92
C LYS A 275 -33.51 21.52 -4.73
N GLY A 276 -32.28 21.96 -4.38
CA GLY A 276 -32.01 22.76 -3.19
C GLY A 276 -32.19 22.03 -1.85
N THR A 277 -32.51 20.74 -1.90
CA THR A 277 -32.72 19.88 -0.73
C THR A 277 -32.55 18.41 -1.12
N THR A 278 -32.22 17.58 -0.13
CA THR A 278 -32.08 16.11 -0.28
C THR A 278 -33.20 15.34 0.42
N ARG A 279 -34.28 16.02 0.90
CA ARG A 279 -35.32 15.41 1.75
C ARG A 279 -36.06 14.21 1.13
N ASP A 280 -36.15 14.15 -0.21
CA ASP A 280 -36.82 13.07 -0.94
C ASP A 280 -35.84 11.99 -1.46
N ASP A 281 -34.54 12.09 -1.09
CA ASP A 281 -33.44 11.24 -1.55
C ASP A 281 -32.56 10.76 -0.38
N LEU A 282 -33.11 10.66 0.83
CA LEU A 282 -32.36 10.30 2.05
C LEU A 282 -31.84 8.87 2.03
N ASP A 283 -32.50 7.99 1.26
CA ASP A 283 -32.12 6.60 1.05
C ASP A 283 -30.79 6.43 0.28
N GLN A 284 -30.30 7.52 -0.36
CA GLN A 284 -29.02 7.54 -1.04
C GLN A 284 -27.84 7.92 -0.13
N MET A 285 -28.10 8.17 1.15
CA MET A 285 -27.07 8.57 2.12
C MET A 285 -27.22 7.78 3.41
N ALA A 286 -26.14 7.66 4.18
CA ALA A 286 -26.24 7.17 5.54
C ALA A 286 -27.13 8.12 6.37
N THR A 287 -27.96 7.58 7.24
CA THR A 287 -28.70 8.35 8.23
C THR A 287 -27.76 8.93 9.27
N PHE A 288 -28.21 9.94 10.02
CA PHE A 288 -27.44 10.50 11.12
C PHE A 288 -27.03 9.44 12.16
N SER A 289 -27.91 8.49 12.46
CA SER A 289 -27.63 7.41 13.40
C SER A 289 -26.59 6.44 12.87
N GLU A 290 -26.77 5.93 11.64
CA GLU A 290 -25.83 5.01 11.00
C GLU A 290 -24.43 5.62 10.85
N PHE A 291 -24.35 6.90 10.48
CA PHE A 291 -23.05 7.56 10.36
C PHE A 291 -22.36 7.71 11.72
N ASN A 292 -23.10 8.10 12.77
CA ASN A 292 -22.54 8.21 14.12
C ASN A 292 -22.11 6.85 14.71
N GLU A 293 -22.83 5.78 14.40
CA GLU A 293 -22.42 4.42 14.73
C GLU A 293 -21.13 4.05 13.99
N LEU A 294 -21.05 4.37 12.68
CA LEU A 294 -19.87 4.13 11.87
C LEU A 294 -18.61 4.78 12.45
N ILE A 295 -18.71 6.01 12.94
CA ILE A 295 -17.58 6.74 13.55
C ILE A 295 -17.46 6.51 15.08
N SER A 296 -18.23 5.54 15.63
CA SER A 296 -18.17 5.13 17.05
C SER A 296 -18.47 6.25 18.05
N LEU A 297 -19.47 7.11 17.77
CA LEU A 297 -19.82 8.26 18.62
C LEU A 297 -20.06 7.86 20.07
N GLU A 298 -20.75 6.73 20.33
CA GLU A 298 -21.11 6.30 21.68
C GLU A 298 -19.88 6.03 22.55
N SER A 299 -18.80 5.49 21.98
CA SER A 299 -17.55 5.26 22.70
C SER A 299 -16.92 6.56 23.24
N TRP A 300 -17.15 7.69 22.56
CA TRP A 300 -16.68 9.00 23.00
C TRP A 300 -17.52 9.54 24.17
N TYR A 301 -18.84 9.33 24.16
CA TYR A 301 -19.69 9.67 25.31
C TYR A 301 -19.33 8.84 26.54
N GLU A 302 -19.07 7.55 26.37
CA GLU A 302 -18.61 6.67 27.45
C GLU A 302 -17.26 7.13 28.01
N ALA A 303 -16.30 7.46 27.13
CA ALA A 303 -15.00 7.98 27.55
C ALA A 303 -15.13 9.31 28.31
N GLU A 304 -15.93 10.25 27.78
CA GLU A 304 -16.18 11.54 28.44
C GLU A 304 -16.80 11.37 29.84
N SER A 305 -17.77 10.44 29.97
CA SER A 305 -18.46 10.21 31.26
C SER A 305 -17.52 9.71 32.35
N LYS A 306 -16.51 8.91 32.02
CA LYS A 306 -15.46 8.44 32.95
C LYS A 306 -14.67 9.62 33.56
N PHE A 307 -14.37 10.64 32.77
CA PHE A 307 -13.64 11.81 33.23
C PHE A 307 -14.51 12.76 34.03
N LYS A 308 -15.82 12.87 33.76
CA LYS A 308 -16.77 13.67 34.54
C LYS A 308 -16.92 13.14 35.98
N SER A 309 -16.73 11.85 36.20
CA SER A 309 -16.79 11.21 37.53
C SER A 309 -15.44 11.11 38.25
N PHE A 310 -14.36 11.60 37.64
CA PHE A 310 -13.02 11.53 38.23
C PHE A 310 -12.90 12.50 39.42
N THR A 311 -12.69 11.95 40.63
CA THR A 311 -12.32 12.70 41.83
C THR A 311 -10.86 12.41 42.14
N PRO A 312 -9.96 13.43 42.17
CA PRO A 312 -8.56 13.21 42.56
C PRO A 312 -8.50 12.61 43.97
N LYS A 313 -7.64 11.61 44.20
CA LYS A 313 -7.34 11.17 45.56
C LYS A 313 -6.69 12.32 46.30
N ALA A 314 -7.27 12.72 47.46
CA ALA A 314 -6.61 13.66 48.36
C ALA A 314 -5.27 13.06 48.78
N GLU A 315 -4.19 13.83 48.65
CA GLU A 315 -2.89 13.42 49.19
C GLU A 315 -3.05 13.29 50.72
N SER A 316 -2.79 12.10 51.25
CA SER A 316 -2.77 11.79 52.69
C SER A 316 -1.40 12.07 53.29
#